data_2fa005f8bd317e2654e418977d9077fb
#
_entry.id   2fa005f8bd317e2654e418977d9077fb
#
_cell.length_a   1.000
_cell.length_b   1.000
_cell.length_c   1.000
_cell.angle_alpha   90.00
_cell.angle_beta   90.00
_cell.angle_gamma   90.00
#
_symmetry.space_group_name_H-M   'P 1'
#
loop_
_entity.id
_entity.type
_entity.pdbx_description
1 polymer ?
#
loop_
_entity_poly.entity_id
_entity_poly.type
_entity_poly.pdbx_seq_one_letter_code
_entity_poly.pdbx_strand_id
1 'polypeptide(L)'
;AGPALRLIVSVGTTLERCERTLAFVERFASVRAAVGIHPNEAEQARDASVRRDVEALARHARVVAIGETGVDRYWERVAPEVQAESFRWQADLAARLGK
;
A
#
# COMPACT_ATOMS: atom_id res chain seq x y z
N ALA A 1 28.68 11.01 -16.03
CA ALA A 1 28.00 10.57 -14.84
C ALA A 1 27.02 9.45 -15.18
N GLY A 2 27.01 8.39 -14.39
CA GLY A 2 26.03 7.34 -14.54
C GLY A 2 24.61 7.86 -14.39
N PRO A 3 23.61 7.09 -14.82
CA PRO A 3 22.24 7.48 -14.65
C PRO A 3 21.94 7.64 -13.16
N ALA A 4 21.61 8.84 -12.76
CA ALA A 4 21.12 9.06 -11.40
C ALA A 4 19.80 8.34 -11.25
N LEU A 5 19.54 7.79 -10.06
CA LEU A 5 18.23 7.30 -9.72
C LEU A 5 17.25 8.46 -9.82
N ARG A 6 16.32 8.37 -10.76
CA ARG A 6 15.33 9.42 -11.00
C ARG A 6 14.10 9.27 -10.14
N LEU A 7 13.84 8.04 -9.67
CA LEU A 7 12.66 7.72 -8.91
C LEU A 7 12.95 6.60 -7.92
N ILE A 8 12.54 6.82 -6.68
CA ILE A 8 12.55 5.81 -5.62
C ILE A 8 11.11 5.64 -5.16
N VAL A 9 10.68 4.40 -5.00
CA VAL A 9 9.36 4.09 -4.45
C VAL A 9 9.52 3.54 -3.05
N SER A 10 8.92 4.21 -2.08
CA SER A 10 8.88 3.75 -0.70
C SER A 10 7.54 3.09 -0.43
N VAL A 11 7.54 1.94 0.26
CA VAL A 11 6.35 1.09 0.42
C VAL A 11 5.90 1.05 1.88
N GLY A 12 4.64 1.37 2.13
CA GLY A 12 3.99 1.15 3.41
C GLY A 12 3.18 -0.15 3.36
N THR A 13 3.21 -0.93 4.44
CA THR A 13 2.57 -2.26 4.51
C THR A 13 1.44 -2.35 5.53
N THR A 14 1.27 -1.31 6.35
CA THR A 14 0.14 -1.13 7.27
C THR A 14 -0.32 0.31 7.15
N LEU A 15 -1.50 0.64 7.69
CA LEU A 15 -1.96 2.03 7.69
C LEU A 15 -0.92 2.96 8.32
N GLU A 16 -0.39 2.60 9.50
CA GLU A 16 0.61 3.41 10.18
C GLU A 16 1.86 3.64 9.33
N ARG A 17 2.35 2.59 8.69
CA ARG A 17 3.53 2.67 7.82
C ARG A 17 3.24 3.43 6.55
N CYS A 18 2.04 3.32 6.00
CA CYS A 18 1.62 4.12 4.85
C CYS A 18 1.64 5.61 5.18
N GLU A 19 1.15 6.00 6.35
CA GLU A 19 1.17 7.38 6.80
C GLU A 19 2.60 7.90 6.95
N ARG A 20 3.49 7.09 7.53
CA ARG A 20 4.92 7.42 7.67
C ARG A 20 5.61 7.54 6.32
N THR A 21 5.31 6.60 5.41
CA THR A 21 5.86 6.60 4.06
C THR A 21 5.47 7.86 3.31
N LEU A 22 4.23 8.26 3.39
CA LEU A 22 3.76 9.47 2.70
C LEU A 22 4.41 10.73 3.29
N ALA A 23 4.52 10.82 4.61
CA ALA A 23 5.21 11.93 5.27
C ALA A 23 6.67 12.02 4.84
N PHE A 24 7.35 10.88 4.73
CA PHE A 24 8.72 10.82 4.22
C PHE A 24 8.81 11.27 2.76
N VAL A 25 7.92 10.77 1.92
CA VAL A 25 7.89 11.06 0.47
C VAL A 25 7.67 12.55 0.22
N GLU A 26 6.86 13.21 1.02
CA GLU A 26 6.61 14.65 0.87
C GLU A 26 7.87 15.50 1.05
N ARG A 27 8.90 14.96 1.71
CA ARG A 27 10.17 15.66 1.96
C ARG A 27 11.17 15.54 0.81
N PHE A 28 10.95 14.64 -0.14
CA PHE A 28 11.94 14.33 -1.18
C PHE A 28 11.27 14.26 -2.55
N ALA A 29 11.67 15.15 -3.45
CA ALA A 29 11.04 15.28 -4.77
C ALA A 29 11.15 14.00 -5.62
N SER A 30 12.22 13.22 -5.44
CA SER A 30 12.48 12.01 -6.25
C SER A 30 11.82 10.76 -5.68
N VAL A 31 11.08 10.86 -4.59
CA VAL A 31 10.48 9.70 -3.92
C VAL A 31 8.98 9.69 -4.15
N ARG A 32 8.46 8.52 -4.46
CA ARG A 32 7.01 8.27 -4.58
C ARG A 32 6.64 7.16 -3.60
N ALA A 33 5.37 7.01 -3.32
CA ALA A 33 4.87 6.03 -2.37
C ALA A 33 4.04 4.94 -3.06
N ALA A 34 4.13 3.73 -2.51
CA ALA A 34 3.11 2.70 -2.69
C ALA A 34 2.48 2.48 -1.33
N VAL A 35 1.17 2.42 -1.27
CA VAL A 35 0.43 2.21 -0.04
C VAL A 35 -0.47 0.99 -0.16
N GLY A 36 -0.55 0.21 0.91
CA GLY A 36 -1.36 -1.00 0.92
C GLY A 36 -1.23 -1.73 2.24
N ILE A 37 -1.88 -2.88 2.32
CA ILE A 37 -1.84 -3.77 3.48
C ILE A 37 -1.22 -5.09 3.05
N HIS A 38 -0.07 -5.42 3.63
CA HIS A 38 0.63 -6.67 3.37
C HIS A 38 -0.27 -7.88 3.74
N PRO A 39 -0.20 -9.02 3.03
CA PRO A 39 -1.04 -10.18 3.36
C PRO A 39 -0.92 -10.64 4.82
N ASN A 40 0.24 -10.53 5.43
CA ASN A 40 0.42 -10.89 6.84
C ASN A 40 -0.27 -9.92 7.80
N GLU A 41 -0.73 -8.77 7.32
CA GLU A 41 -1.44 -7.76 8.08
C GLU A 41 -2.90 -7.61 7.62
N ALA A 42 -3.39 -8.57 6.84
CA ALA A 42 -4.68 -8.46 6.17
C ALA A 42 -5.87 -8.34 7.13
N GLU A 43 -5.73 -8.78 8.39
CA GLU A 43 -6.78 -8.56 9.39
C GLU A 43 -7.12 -7.07 9.55
N GLN A 44 -6.14 -6.20 9.42
CA GLN A 44 -6.36 -4.76 9.53
C GLN A 44 -7.32 -4.24 8.47
N ALA A 45 -7.33 -4.86 7.28
CA ALA A 45 -8.18 -4.47 6.18
C ALA A 45 -9.66 -4.85 6.38
N ARG A 46 -10.00 -5.57 7.46
CA ARG A 46 -11.38 -5.85 7.81
C ARG A 46 -12.05 -4.66 8.52
N ASP A 47 -11.26 -3.76 9.05
CA ASP A 47 -11.76 -2.53 9.68
C ASP A 47 -12.09 -1.51 8.60
N ALA A 48 -13.36 -1.09 8.52
CA ALA A 48 -13.81 -0.13 7.53
C ALA A 48 -13.08 1.22 7.65
N SER A 49 -12.70 1.62 8.87
CA SER A 49 -11.96 2.88 9.06
C SER A 49 -10.55 2.78 8.52
N VAL A 50 -9.90 1.64 8.66
CA VAL A 50 -8.56 1.40 8.08
C VAL A 50 -8.63 1.48 6.56
N ARG A 51 -9.61 0.81 5.94
CA ARG A 51 -9.79 0.87 4.49
C ARG A 51 -10.02 2.30 4.00
N ARG A 52 -10.86 3.05 4.70
CA ARG A 52 -11.15 4.43 4.37
C ARG A 52 -9.90 5.31 4.42
N ASP A 53 -9.08 5.13 5.45
CA ASP A 53 -7.86 5.90 5.63
C ASP A 53 -6.79 5.54 4.59
N VAL A 54 -6.64 4.25 4.27
CA VAL A 54 -5.74 3.81 3.20
C VAL A 54 -6.19 4.36 1.85
N GLU A 55 -7.49 4.35 1.56
CA GLU A 55 -8.03 4.92 0.33
C GLU A 55 -7.75 6.42 0.24
N ALA A 56 -7.88 7.14 1.34
CA ALA A 56 -7.57 8.58 1.37
C ALA A 56 -6.09 8.83 1.06
N LEU A 57 -5.19 8.06 1.66
CA LEU A 57 -3.76 8.17 1.37
C LEU A 57 -3.46 7.81 -0.10
N ALA A 58 -4.12 6.78 -0.62
CA ALA A 58 -3.90 6.31 -1.99
C ALA A 58 -4.28 7.35 -3.05
N ARG A 59 -5.12 8.32 -2.73
CA ARG A 59 -5.49 9.40 -3.64
C ARG A 59 -4.43 10.48 -3.78
N HIS A 60 -3.45 10.50 -2.90
CA HIS A 60 -2.38 11.49 -2.96
C HIS A 60 -1.61 11.35 -4.28
N ALA A 61 -1.27 12.50 -4.89
CA ALA A 61 -0.61 12.52 -6.20
C ALA A 61 0.72 11.77 -6.23
N ARG A 62 1.41 11.70 -5.10
CA ARG A 62 2.71 11.03 -5.01
C ARG A 62 2.60 9.53 -4.70
N VAL A 63 1.41 9.01 -4.51
CA VAL A 63 1.16 7.57 -4.44
C VAL A 63 0.96 7.06 -5.86
N VAL A 64 1.86 6.19 -6.30
CA VAL A 64 1.88 5.70 -7.69
C VAL A 64 1.37 4.28 -7.84
N ALA A 65 1.21 3.55 -6.74
CA ALA A 65 0.78 2.14 -6.76
C ALA A 65 0.09 1.76 -5.47
N ILE A 66 -0.72 0.72 -5.53
CA ILE A 66 -1.28 0.05 -4.37
C ILE A 66 -0.45 -1.21 -4.11
N GLY A 67 0.20 -1.25 -2.97
CA GLY A 67 1.07 -2.34 -2.57
C GLY A 67 1.81 -1.98 -1.27
N GLU A 68 2.37 -2.92 -0.61
CA GLU A 68 2.46 -4.31 -0.99
C GLU A 68 1.16 -5.03 -0.69
N THR A 69 0.68 -5.87 -1.60
CA THR A 69 -0.56 -6.61 -1.43
C THR A 69 -0.43 -8.01 -2.04
N GLY A 70 -1.35 -8.91 -1.75
CA GLY A 70 -1.31 -10.26 -2.29
C GLY A 70 -1.82 -11.30 -1.31
N VAL A 71 -1.42 -12.55 -1.55
CA VAL A 71 -1.74 -13.68 -0.70
C VAL A 71 -0.43 -14.41 -0.40
N ASP A 72 -0.11 -14.55 0.88
CA ASP A 72 1.10 -15.25 1.33
C ASP A 72 0.71 -16.58 1.96
N ARG A 73 1.05 -17.68 1.29
CA ARG A 73 0.78 -19.02 1.78
C ARG A 73 1.97 -19.64 2.52
N TYR A 74 3.13 -18.99 2.44
CA TYR A 74 4.33 -19.51 3.08
C TYR A 74 4.25 -19.41 4.60
N TRP A 75 3.91 -18.22 5.10
CA TRP A 75 3.86 -17.95 6.53
C TRP A 75 2.50 -18.29 7.17
N GLU A 76 1.41 -18.19 6.41
CA GLU A 76 0.04 -18.50 6.84
C GLU A 76 -0.36 -17.86 8.18
N ARG A 77 0.15 -16.65 8.44
CA ARG A 77 -0.17 -15.92 9.68
C ARG A 77 -1.60 -15.42 9.73
N VAL A 78 -2.21 -15.28 8.59
CA VAL A 78 -3.58 -14.82 8.44
C VAL A 78 -4.31 -15.82 7.54
N ALA A 79 -5.58 -16.10 7.87
CA ALA A 79 -6.38 -17.05 7.10
C ALA A 79 -6.41 -16.66 5.61
N PRO A 80 -6.31 -17.64 4.69
CA PRO A 80 -6.31 -17.35 3.25
C PRO A 80 -7.52 -16.54 2.78
N GLU A 81 -8.69 -16.75 3.35
CA GLU A 81 -9.91 -16.01 3.01
C GLU A 81 -9.80 -14.54 3.35
N VAL A 82 -9.18 -14.22 4.48
CA VAL A 82 -8.97 -12.84 4.92
C VAL A 82 -7.96 -12.15 4.02
N GLN A 83 -6.90 -12.86 3.66
CA GLN A 83 -5.90 -12.35 2.72
C GLN A 83 -6.51 -12.09 1.34
N ALA A 84 -7.33 -13.01 0.84
CA ALA A 84 -7.99 -12.85 -0.46
C ALA A 84 -8.97 -11.67 -0.46
N GLU A 85 -9.70 -11.48 0.61
CA GLU A 85 -10.61 -10.36 0.77
C GLU A 85 -9.85 -9.02 0.73
N SER A 86 -8.75 -8.92 1.47
CA SER A 86 -7.89 -7.74 1.48
C SER A 86 -7.30 -7.47 0.10
N PHE A 87 -6.80 -8.51 -0.56
CA PHE A 87 -6.24 -8.39 -1.91
C PHE A 87 -7.29 -7.88 -2.91
N ARG A 88 -8.51 -8.44 -2.90
CA ARG A 88 -9.58 -8.00 -3.81
C ARG A 88 -9.94 -6.54 -3.60
N TRP A 89 -10.04 -6.10 -2.36
CA TRP A 89 -10.30 -4.71 -2.04
C TRP A 89 -9.20 -3.80 -2.59
N GLN A 90 -7.93 -4.18 -2.40
CA GLN A 90 -6.81 -3.38 -2.87
C GLN A 90 -6.71 -3.37 -4.40
N ALA A 91 -6.96 -4.50 -5.06
CA ALA A 91 -6.98 -4.58 -6.52
C ALA A 91 -8.09 -3.68 -7.10
N ASP A 92 -9.27 -3.69 -6.48
CA ASP A 92 -10.37 -2.82 -6.87
C ASP A 92 -10.01 -1.34 -6.67
N LEU A 93 -9.38 -1.02 -5.56
CA LEU A 93 -8.93 0.34 -5.29
C LEU A 93 -7.92 0.81 -6.34
N ALA A 94 -6.95 -0.04 -6.67
CA ALA A 94 -5.96 0.28 -7.71
C ALA A 94 -6.62 0.54 -9.06
N ALA A 95 -7.60 -0.30 -9.44
CA ALA A 95 -8.33 -0.12 -10.69
C ALA A 95 -9.12 1.19 -10.69
N ARG A 96 -9.82 1.50 -9.60
CA ARG A 96 -10.60 2.74 -9.50
C ARG A 96 -9.75 4.00 -9.56
N LEU A 97 -8.54 3.95 -9.02
CA LEU A 97 -7.63 5.10 -8.99
C LEU A 97 -6.65 5.14 -10.17
N GLY A 98 -6.61 4.12 -11.01
CA GLY A 98 -5.65 4.04 -12.10
C GLY A 98 -4.22 3.85 -11.62
N LYS A 99 -4.04 3.15 -10.55
CA LYS A 99 -2.74 2.90 -9.92
C LYS A 99 -2.49 1.42 -9.72
#